data_14fb2eff9b4318eddad043844c2b3afb
#
_entry.id   14fb2eff9b4318eddad043844c2b3afb
#
_cell.length_a   1.000
_cell.length_b   1.000
_cell.length_c   1.000
_cell.angle_alpha   90.00
_cell.angle_beta   90.00
_cell.angle_gamma   90.00
#
_symmetry.space_group_name_H-M   'P 1'
#
loop_
_entity.id
_entity.type
_entity.pdbx_description
1 polymer ?
#
loop_
_entity_poly.entity_id
_entity_poly.type
_entity_poly.pdbx_seq_one_letter_code
_entity_poly.pdbx_strand_id
1 'polypeptide(L)'
;MERTGRSPDSPPGHPPGTSPWRVPPDPPYLPCVPATTTLRDPAALIAAGLARPDQRAALDAVAARYAIAIPPALAALIETPDDPLGRQFVPDPAELHPAPHEHPDPIGDDALSPIKGIVHRYPDRALLKPLLACPVYCRFCFRREHVGPDGGVLTEAELAAALAWLAARPEITEVILTGGDPLMLSPRRLGAILGALDRMAHIATLRVHTRIPVADPGRVTPALLAALQTRAPLWLVVHANHAREFSAPARAALDRLRRAGIPLLGQSVLLAGVNDTEAALAGLLRAMLAARVKPYYLHQLDPAPGTARFHVPIARGQALLRGLRGRVTGLAWPTYVLDLPGGAGKVPVGPAYRDPDGRVRDPAGHAHRIESDAA
;
A
#
# COMPACT_ATOMS: atom_id res chain seq x y z
N MET A 1 52.31 32.70 -29.02
CA MET A 1 51.18 33.46 -28.48
C MET A 1 49.95 32.60 -28.54
N GLU A 2 49.75 31.72 -27.55
CA GLU A 2 48.56 30.87 -27.42
C GLU A 2 47.57 31.54 -26.48
N ARG A 3 46.35 31.76 -26.99
CA ARG A 3 45.23 32.25 -26.17
C ARG A 3 44.36 31.04 -25.82
N THR A 4 44.45 30.61 -24.57
CA THR A 4 43.50 29.64 -23.96
C THR A 4 42.24 30.41 -23.52
N GLY A 5 41.16 30.26 -24.32
CA GLY A 5 39.84 30.73 -23.93
C GLY A 5 39.11 29.66 -23.10
N ARG A 6 38.91 29.92 -21.84
CA ARG A 6 37.93 29.16 -21.02
C ARG A 6 36.55 29.78 -21.19
N SER A 7 35.57 28.95 -21.52
CA SER A 7 34.14 29.31 -21.53
C SER A 7 33.63 29.43 -20.09
N PRO A 8 32.80 30.42 -19.71
CA PRO A 8 32.37 30.68 -18.33
C PRO A 8 31.18 29.88 -17.82
N ASP A 9 30.64 28.89 -18.55
CA ASP A 9 29.36 28.24 -18.20
C ASP A 9 29.46 26.74 -17.90
N SER A 10 30.46 26.35 -17.10
CA SER A 10 30.45 24.99 -16.54
C SER A 10 29.88 25.02 -15.14
N PRO A 11 28.85 24.22 -14.81
CA PRO A 11 28.32 24.12 -13.45
C PRO A 11 29.38 23.54 -12.52
N PRO A 12 29.43 23.92 -11.23
CA PRO A 12 30.41 23.43 -10.27
C PRO A 12 30.33 21.92 -10.14
N GLY A 13 31.47 21.25 -10.33
CA GLY A 13 31.60 19.81 -10.19
C GLY A 13 31.32 19.37 -8.75
N HIS A 14 30.53 18.31 -8.59
CA HIS A 14 30.32 17.68 -7.31
C HIS A 14 31.63 17.01 -6.80
N PRO A 15 31.92 17.08 -5.49
CA PRO A 15 33.10 16.41 -4.93
C PRO A 15 33.00 14.88 -5.16
N PRO A 16 34.13 14.22 -5.46
CA PRO A 16 34.16 12.77 -5.70
C PRO A 16 33.82 12.02 -4.41
N GLY A 17 32.75 11.22 -4.42
CA GLY A 17 32.43 10.29 -3.32
C GLY A 17 31.00 10.31 -2.79
N THR A 18 30.14 11.23 -3.20
CA THR A 18 28.73 11.26 -2.76
C THR A 18 27.82 10.78 -3.90
N SER A 19 27.57 9.48 -3.96
CA SER A 19 26.48 8.97 -4.78
C SER A 19 25.15 9.47 -4.20
N PRO A 20 24.30 10.19 -4.96
CA PRO A 20 22.98 10.63 -4.49
C PRO A 20 22.01 9.47 -4.22
N TRP A 21 22.45 8.23 -4.45
CA TRP A 21 21.67 7.01 -4.32
C TRP A 21 22.06 6.16 -3.09
N ARG A 22 22.89 6.65 -2.18
CA ARG A 22 23.12 5.95 -0.91
C ARG A 22 21.83 6.01 -0.08
N VAL A 23 21.22 4.84 0.11
CA VAL A 23 20.28 4.61 1.21
C VAL A 23 21.09 4.89 2.49
N PRO A 24 20.63 5.78 3.38
CA PRO A 24 21.32 6.02 4.64
C PRO A 24 21.46 4.67 5.38
N PRO A 25 22.58 4.43 6.09
CA PRO A 25 22.70 3.29 6.95
C PRO A 25 21.58 3.32 7.99
N ASP A 26 21.01 2.15 8.29
CA ASP A 26 20.00 2.01 9.32
C ASP A 26 20.53 2.66 10.63
N PRO A 27 19.75 3.49 11.33
CA PRO A 27 20.18 4.09 12.58
C PRO A 27 20.51 2.99 13.61
N PRO A 28 21.46 3.21 14.53
CA PRO A 28 21.80 2.24 15.55
C PRO A 28 20.58 1.99 16.45
N TYR A 29 20.08 0.77 16.38
CA TYR A 29 18.94 0.29 17.19
C TYR A 29 19.34 0.18 18.67
N LEU A 30 18.54 0.79 19.55
CA LEU A 30 18.40 0.31 20.94
C LEU A 30 17.40 -0.86 20.87
N PRO A 31 17.70 -2.03 21.47
CA PRO A 31 16.85 -3.20 21.31
C PRO A 31 15.55 -3.01 22.07
N CYS A 32 14.45 -2.78 21.36
CA CYS A 32 13.16 -3.28 21.82
C CYS A 32 13.30 -4.81 21.96
N VAL A 33 12.79 -5.39 23.03
CA VAL A 33 12.82 -6.86 23.20
C VAL A 33 12.15 -7.48 21.97
N PRO A 34 12.85 -8.30 21.16
CA PRO A 34 12.27 -8.78 19.92
C PRO A 34 11.03 -9.60 20.24
N ALA A 35 9.87 -9.16 19.77
CA ALA A 35 8.66 -9.97 19.86
C ALA A 35 8.90 -11.25 19.06
N THR A 36 8.82 -12.41 19.71
CA THR A 36 8.99 -13.72 19.07
C THR A 36 7.68 -14.22 18.46
N THR A 37 6.56 -13.62 18.87
CA THR A 37 5.21 -13.94 18.42
C THR A 37 4.48 -12.68 17.94
N THR A 38 3.42 -12.86 17.15
CA THR A 38 2.55 -11.75 16.74
C THR A 38 1.88 -11.12 17.97
N LEU A 39 2.00 -9.81 18.12
CA LEU A 39 1.33 -9.04 19.20
C LEU A 39 -0.16 -8.94 18.86
N ARG A 40 -1.04 -9.45 19.71
CA ARG A 40 -2.48 -9.57 19.42
C ARG A 40 -3.40 -8.87 20.42
N ASP A 41 -2.85 -8.36 21.50
CA ASP A 41 -3.61 -7.73 22.57
C ASP A 41 -2.80 -6.61 23.25
N PRO A 42 -3.45 -5.73 24.04
CA PRO A 42 -2.79 -4.65 24.75
C PRO A 42 -1.70 -5.10 25.73
N ALA A 43 -1.82 -6.30 26.35
CA ALA A 43 -0.78 -6.80 27.25
C ALA A 43 0.51 -7.09 26.49
N ALA A 44 0.41 -7.71 25.30
CA ALA A 44 1.55 -7.97 24.43
C ALA A 44 2.21 -6.66 23.95
N LEU A 45 1.42 -5.62 23.64
CA LEU A 45 1.94 -4.30 23.27
C LEU A 45 2.71 -3.65 24.43
N ILE A 46 2.17 -3.72 25.66
CA ILE A 46 2.84 -3.18 26.86
C ILE A 46 4.14 -3.95 27.12
N ALA A 47 4.10 -5.28 27.05
CA ALA A 47 5.30 -6.10 27.23
C ALA A 47 6.39 -5.83 26.16
N ALA A 48 5.99 -5.46 24.95
CA ALA A 48 6.89 -5.07 23.88
C ALA A 48 7.36 -3.60 23.97
N GLY A 49 6.91 -2.80 24.95
CA GLY A 49 7.23 -1.38 25.07
C GLY A 49 6.52 -0.46 24.08
N LEU A 50 5.52 -0.97 23.38
CA LEU A 50 4.73 -0.24 22.39
C LEU A 50 3.46 0.40 22.97
N ALA A 51 3.22 0.26 24.25
CA ALA A 51 2.18 0.93 25.02
C ALA A 51 2.61 1.05 26.48
N ARG A 52 2.04 2.02 27.22
CA ARG A 52 2.28 2.16 28.65
C ARG A 52 1.22 1.40 29.45
N PRO A 53 1.56 0.95 30.67
CA PRO A 53 0.61 0.24 31.54
C PRO A 53 -0.68 1.04 31.85
N ASP A 54 -0.58 2.36 31.98
CA ASP A 54 -1.70 3.27 32.25
C ASP A 54 -2.68 3.38 31.05
N GLN A 55 -2.26 3.02 29.85
CA GLN A 55 -3.09 3.00 28.64
C GLN A 55 -3.93 1.71 28.50
N ARG A 56 -3.70 0.70 29.36
CA ARG A 56 -4.27 -0.64 29.24
C ARG A 56 -5.79 -0.64 29.02
N ALA A 57 -6.55 0.03 29.88
CA ALA A 57 -8.00 0.04 29.82
C ALA A 57 -8.53 0.70 28.53
N ALA A 58 -7.91 1.79 28.08
CA ALA A 58 -8.28 2.46 26.84
C ALA A 58 -7.98 1.57 25.61
N LEU A 59 -6.85 0.88 25.61
CA LEU A 59 -6.47 -0.02 24.53
C LEU A 59 -7.31 -1.30 24.51
N ASP A 60 -7.75 -1.81 25.67
CA ASP A 60 -8.71 -2.93 25.76
C ASP A 60 -10.05 -2.54 25.11
N ALA A 61 -10.52 -1.30 25.31
CA ALA A 61 -11.72 -0.79 24.63
C ALA A 61 -11.55 -0.72 23.09
N VAL A 62 -10.36 -0.33 22.59
CA VAL A 62 -10.07 -0.37 21.16
C VAL A 62 -10.01 -1.80 20.66
N ALA A 63 -9.36 -2.71 21.40
CA ALA A 63 -9.21 -4.11 21.03
C ALA A 63 -10.55 -4.87 20.99
N ALA A 64 -11.52 -4.46 21.81
CA ALA A 64 -12.88 -5.01 21.79
C ALA A 64 -13.62 -4.69 20.47
N ARG A 65 -13.25 -3.62 19.76
CA ARG A 65 -13.88 -3.23 18.50
C ARG A 65 -13.03 -3.55 17.28
N TYR A 66 -11.72 -3.34 17.37
CA TYR A 66 -10.80 -3.46 16.23
C TYR A 66 -9.65 -4.39 16.58
N ALA A 67 -9.50 -5.44 15.83
CA ALA A 67 -8.46 -6.43 16.03
C ALA A 67 -7.05 -5.81 16.03
N ILE A 68 -6.17 -6.43 16.80
CA ILE A 68 -4.74 -6.13 16.87
C ILE A 68 -3.99 -7.34 16.31
N ALA A 69 -3.07 -7.10 15.38
CA ALA A 69 -2.03 -8.06 15.01
C ALA A 69 -0.83 -7.29 14.45
N ILE A 70 0.33 -7.47 15.07
CA ILE A 70 1.61 -6.92 14.58
C ILE A 70 2.60 -8.08 14.59
N PRO A 71 3.00 -8.62 13.41
CA PRO A 71 3.94 -9.72 13.33
C PRO A 71 5.34 -9.30 13.78
N PRO A 72 6.19 -10.25 14.25
CA PRO A 72 7.51 -9.97 14.82
C PRO A 72 8.40 -9.14 13.89
N ALA A 73 8.42 -9.46 12.60
CA ALA A 73 9.25 -8.76 11.61
C ALA A 73 8.88 -7.27 11.47
N LEU A 74 7.60 -6.94 11.67
CA LEU A 74 7.11 -5.56 11.63
C LEU A 74 7.27 -4.87 12.99
N ALA A 75 6.98 -5.58 14.09
CA ALA A 75 7.16 -5.07 15.45
C ALA A 75 8.61 -4.60 15.70
N ALA A 76 9.59 -5.36 15.20
CA ALA A 76 11.02 -5.01 15.29
C ALA A 76 11.41 -3.71 14.56
N LEU A 77 10.54 -3.18 13.69
CA LEU A 77 10.77 -1.93 12.99
C LEU A 77 10.15 -0.72 13.70
N ILE A 78 9.27 -0.94 14.67
CA ILE A 78 8.61 0.12 15.43
C ILE A 78 9.55 0.57 16.54
N GLU A 79 9.93 1.83 16.55
CA GLU A 79 10.77 2.42 17.58
C GLU A 79 9.94 3.02 18.73
N THR A 80 8.82 3.65 18.35
CA THR A 80 7.84 4.22 19.30
C THR A 80 6.43 4.09 18.73
N PRO A 81 5.38 4.14 19.57
CA PRO A 81 3.99 4.13 19.10
C PRO A 81 3.66 5.29 18.15
N ASP A 82 4.37 6.42 18.29
CA ASP A 82 4.13 7.65 17.53
C ASP A 82 5.00 7.79 16.28
N ASP A 83 5.95 6.88 16.06
CA ASP A 83 6.76 6.89 14.85
C ASP A 83 5.91 6.48 13.61
N PRO A 84 6.41 6.69 12.38
CA PRO A 84 5.64 6.40 11.16
C PRO A 84 5.15 4.95 11.04
N LEU A 85 5.80 3.97 11.68
CA LEU A 85 5.33 2.59 11.70
C LEU A 85 4.39 2.34 12.87
N GLY A 86 4.74 2.83 14.08
CA GLY A 86 3.88 2.73 15.25
C GLY A 86 2.49 3.29 14.98
N ARG A 87 2.40 4.50 14.41
CA ARG A 87 1.12 5.12 14.03
C ARG A 87 0.26 4.25 13.12
N GLN A 88 0.86 3.47 12.22
CA GLN A 88 0.13 2.61 11.28
C GLN A 88 -0.46 1.36 11.95
N PHE A 89 0.14 0.84 13.03
CA PHE A 89 -0.15 -0.51 13.53
C PHE A 89 -0.50 -0.58 15.01
N VAL A 90 0.04 0.34 15.83
CA VAL A 90 -0.31 0.41 17.26
C VAL A 90 -1.67 1.09 17.42
N PRO A 91 -2.63 0.46 18.13
CA PRO A 91 -3.94 1.05 18.36
C PRO A 91 -3.87 2.34 19.19
N ASP A 92 -4.85 3.21 18.97
CA ASP A 92 -4.97 4.51 19.62
C ASP A 92 -6.42 4.71 20.09
N PRO A 93 -6.67 5.17 21.31
CA PRO A 93 -8.02 5.45 21.81
C PRO A 93 -8.86 6.40 20.94
N ALA A 94 -8.23 7.29 20.16
CA ALA A 94 -8.92 8.16 19.22
C ALA A 94 -9.71 7.39 18.14
N GLU A 95 -9.41 6.12 17.89
CA GLU A 95 -10.13 5.27 16.95
C GLU A 95 -11.58 4.98 17.36
N LEU A 96 -11.92 5.16 18.65
CA LEU A 96 -13.26 4.99 19.18
C LEU A 96 -14.15 6.23 18.97
N HIS A 97 -13.58 7.31 18.46
CA HIS A 97 -14.25 8.59 18.25
C HIS A 97 -14.30 8.92 16.75
N PRO A 98 -15.16 8.26 15.96
CA PRO A 98 -15.26 8.51 14.53
C PRO A 98 -15.72 9.93 14.24
N ALA A 99 -15.17 10.53 13.19
CA ALA A 99 -15.61 11.84 12.72
C ALA A 99 -16.95 11.71 11.96
N PRO A 100 -17.79 12.79 11.93
CA PRO A 100 -19.12 12.73 11.32
C PRO A 100 -19.18 12.34 9.84
N HIS A 101 -18.06 12.52 9.10
CA HIS A 101 -17.95 12.19 7.67
C HIS A 101 -17.39 10.80 7.41
N GLU A 102 -17.00 10.05 8.45
CA GLU A 102 -16.51 8.69 8.33
C GLU A 102 -17.66 7.70 8.15
N HIS A 103 -17.47 6.70 7.29
CA HIS A 103 -18.49 5.73 6.92
C HIS A 103 -17.95 4.29 7.00
N PRO A 104 -18.74 3.32 7.52
CA PRO A 104 -18.31 1.90 7.60
C PRO A 104 -17.94 1.27 6.26
N ASP A 105 -18.61 1.66 5.18
CA ASP A 105 -18.28 1.30 3.79
C ASP A 105 -17.99 2.57 2.97
N PRO A 106 -16.80 3.19 3.14
CA PRO A 106 -16.51 4.51 2.57
C PRO A 106 -16.43 4.50 1.05
N ILE A 107 -16.19 3.36 0.43
CA ILE A 107 -16.04 3.24 -1.02
C ILE A 107 -17.14 2.40 -1.69
N GLY A 108 -18.18 2.00 -0.96
CA GLY A 108 -19.34 1.31 -1.50
C GLY A 108 -19.10 -0.13 -1.94
N ASP A 109 -18.21 -0.85 -1.25
CA ASP A 109 -17.94 -2.26 -1.56
C ASP A 109 -19.19 -3.14 -1.36
N ASP A 110 -20.00 -2.86 -0.31
CA ASP A 110 -21.16 -3.69 0.05
C ASP A 110 -22.28 -3.58 -1.00
N ALA A 111 -22.60 -2.36 -1.44
CA ALA A 111 -23.62 -2.13 -2.48
C ALA A 111 -23.22 -2.73 -3.84
N LEU A 112 -21.94 -2.95 -4.08
CA LEU A 112 -21.39 -3.50 -5.31
C LEU A 112 -20.99 -4.98 -5.18
N SER A 113 -21.43 -5.65 -4.11
CA SER A 113 -21.17 -7.06 -3.84
C SER A 113 -22.37 -7.92 -4.28
N PRO A 114 -22.42 -8.43 -5.52
CA PRO A 114 -23.54 -9.21 -6.02
C PRO A 114 -23.70 -10.56 -5.30
N ILE A 115 -22.59 -11.11 -4.81
CA ILE A 115 -22.56 -12.31 -3.96
C ILE A 115 -21.38 -12.20 -2.98
N LYS A 116 -21.42 -13.00 -1.92
CA LYS A 116 -20.34 -13.04 -0.92
C LYS A 116 -18.99 -13.35 -1.58
N GLY A 117 -17.99 -12.56 -1.27
CA GLY A 117 -16.63 -12.69 -1.80
C GLY A 117 -16.36 -11.93 -3.10
N ILE A 118 -17.37 -11.42 -3.81
CA ILE A 118 -17.18 -10.62 -5.02
C ILE A 118 -17.53 -9.15 -4.75
N VAL A 119 -16.73 -8.23 -5.34
CA VAL A 119 -17.12 -6.83 -5.55
C VAL A 119 -16.96 -6.53 -7.04
N HIS A 120 -18.00 -6.02 -7.69
CA HIS A 120 -18.03 -5.73 -9.12
C HIS A 120 -18.42 -4.28 -9.36
N ARG A 121 -17.39 -3.41 -9.48
CA ARG A 121 -17.55 -1.96 -9.68
C ARG A 121 -17.33 -1.54 -11.12
N TYR A 122 -16.47 -2.25 -11.84
CA TYR A 122 -16.05 -1.91 -13.19
C TYR A 122 -16.42 -3.05 -14.15
N PRO A 123 -16.80 -2.74 -15.40
CA PRO A 123 -17.32 -3.75 -16.31
C PRO A 123 -16.32 -4.86 -16.65
N ASP A 124 -15.01 -4.54 -16.68
CA ASP A 124 -13.94 -5.40 -17.17
C ASP A 124 -13.19 -6.17 -16.06
N ARG A 125 -13.50 -5.89 -14.76
CA ARG A 125 -12.78 -6.50 -13.64
C ARG A 125 -13.60 -6.63 -12.37
N ALA A 126 -13.27 -7.64 -11.57
CA ALA A 126 -13.89 -7.86 -10.28
C ALA A 126 -12.86 -8.12 -9.18
N LEU A 127 -13.21 -7.77 -7.94
CA LEU A 127 -12.46 -8.21 -6.77
C LEU A 127 -12.99 -9.57 -6.32
N LEU A 128 -12.07 -10.48 -5.99
CA LEU A 128 -12.36 -11.70 -5.24
C LEU A 128 -11.76 -11.55 -3.84
N LYS A 129 -12.61 -11.60 -2.82
CA LYS A 129 -12.25 -11.51 -1.39
C LYS A 129 -12.35 -12.91 -0.76
N PRO A 130 -11.32 -13.77 -0.92
CA PRO A 130 -11.41 -15.16 -0.44
C PRO A 130 -11.31 -15.27 1.09
N LEU A 131 -10.82 -14.22 1.76
CA LEU A 131 -10.74 -14.12 3.22
C LEU A 131 -10.74 -12.66 3.65
N LEU A 132 -11.05 -12.44 4.94
CA LEU A 132 -11.03 -11.12 5.58
C LEU A 132 -10.03 -11.06 6.77
N ALA A 133 -9.01 -11.94 6.78
CA ALA A 133 -7.92 -11.90 7.74
C ALA A 133 -6.64 -11.34 7.13
N CYS A 134 -5.84 -10.64 7.93
CA CYS A 134 -4.56 -10.04 7.54
C CYS A 134 -3.43 -10.46 8.49
N PRO A 135 -2.16 -10.39 8.05
CA PRO A 135 -1.00 -10.60 8.93
C PRO A 135 -0.84 -9.47 9.95
N VAL A 136 -1.30 -8.26 9.58
CA VAL A 136 -1.29 -7.05 10.40
C VAL A 136 -2.58 -6.27 10.17
N TYR A 137 -3.16 -5.71 11.23
CA TYR A 137 -4.34 -4.85 11.12
C TYR A 137 -3.92 -3.38 11.12
N CYS A 138 -3.92 -2.79 9.92
CA CYS A 138 -3.58 -1.38 9.71
C CYS A 138 -4.62 -0.48 10.35
N ARG A 139 -4.19 0.52 11.14
CA ARG A 139 -5.12 1.41 11.86
C ARG A 139 -5.86 2.39 10.95
N PHE A 140 -5.46 2.49 9.70
CA PHE A 140 -6.08 3.29 8.62
C PHE A 140 -6.86 2.42 7.59
N CYS A 141 -7.11 1.14 7.89
CA CYS A 141 -7.76 0.23 6.94
C CYS A 141 -9.20 0.67 6.68
N PHE A 142 -9.57 0.87 5.41
CA PHE A 142 -10.94 1.25 5.05
C PHE A 142 -11.94 0.09 5.20
N ARG A 143 -11.48 -1.17 5.25
CA ARG A 143 -12.29 -2.36 5.53
C ARG A 143 -12.23 -2.79 6.99
N ARG A 144 -11.83 -1.92 7.90
CA ARG A 144 -11.60 -2.25 9.31
C ARG A 144 -12.84 -2.78 10.05
N GLU A 145 -14.04 -2.44 9.58
CA GLU A 145 -15.30 -2.96 10.13
C GLU A 145 -15.56 -4.42 9.73
N HIS A 146 -14.89 -4.94 8.70
CA HIS A 146 -15.08 -6.28 8.17
C HIS A 146 -13.85 -7.18 8.33
N VAL A 147 -12.65 -6.59 8.40
CA VAL A 147 -11.37 -7.32 8.46
C VAL A 147 -10.98 -7.57 9.91
N GLY A 148 -10.80 -8.85 10.25
CA GLY A 148 -10.44 -9.28 11.59
C GLY A 148 -10.12 -10.78 11.62
N PRO A 149 -9.70 -11.33 12.78
CA PRO A 149 -9.49 -12.77 12.93
C PRO A 149 -10.77 -13.56 12.68
N ASP A 150 -11.92 -12.98 13.02
CA ASP A 150 -13.26 -13.57 12.84
C ASP A 150 -13.87 -13.24 11.47
N GLY A 151 -13.20 -12.41 10.64
CA GLY A 151 -13.65 -12.05 9.30
C GLY A 151 -13.78 -13.23 8.35
N GLY A 152 -13.21 -14.36 8.73
CA GLY A 152 -13.43 -15.64 8.10
C GLY A 152 -12.72 -15.83 6.76
N VAL A 153 -12.85 -17.05 6.30
CA VAL A 153 -12.43 -17.51 4.95
C VAL A 153 -13.69 -18.01 4.27
N LEU A 154 -13.89 -17.72 3.00
CA LEU A 154 -15.02 -18.27 2.25
C LEU A 154 -15.06 -19.79 2.43
N THR A 155 -16.23 -20.33 2.73
CA THR A 155 -16.46 -21.78 2.70
C THR A 155 -16.24 -22.32 1.28
N GLU A 156 -16.10 -23.63 1.13
CA GLU A 156 -15.96 -24.23 -0.22
C GLU A 156 -17.17 -23.92 -1.11
N ALA A 157 -18.38 -23.91 -0.54
CA ALA A 157 -19.61 -23.59 -1.29
C ALA A 157 -19.64 -22.11 -1.72
N GLU A 158 -19.28 -21.18 -0.82
CA GLU A 158 -19.21 -19.75 -1.14
C GLU A 158 -18.13 -19.44 -2.18
N LEU A 159 -16.96 -20.09 -2.07
CA LEU A 159 -15.89 -19.95 -3.06
C LEU A 159 -16.32 -20.53 -4.42
N ALA A 160 -16.96 -21.70 -4.44
CA ALA A 160 -17.47 -22.28 -5.66
C ALA A 160 -18.51 -21.38 -6.34
N ALA A 161 -19.43 -20.78 -5.57
CA ALA A 161 -20.40 -19.82 -6.06
C ALA A 161 -19.71 -18.55 -6.65
N ALA A 162 -18.68 -18.01 -5.96
CA ALA A 162 -17.93 -16.87 -6.46
C ALA A 162 -17.19 -17.18 -7.77
N LEU A 163 -16.55 -18.34 -7.87
CA LEU A 163 -15.89 -18.78 -9.09
C LEU A 163 -16.88 -19.03 -10.24
N ALA A 164 -18.04 -19.64 -9.96
CA ALA A 164 -19.10 -19.83 -10.95
C ALA A 164 -19.67 -18.50 -11.45
N TRP A 165 -19.82 -17.51 -10.54
CA TRP A 165 -20.25 -16.16 -10.89
C TRP A 165 -19.29 -15.47 -11.85
N LEU A 166 -17.96 -15.60 -11.62
CA LEU A 166 -16.91 -15.08 -12.51
C LEU A 166 -16.90 -15.83 -13.86
N ALA A 167 -17.01 -17.16 -13.84
CA ALA A 167 -17.01 -17.98 -15.06
C ALA A 167 -18.18 -17.66 -16.01
N ALA A 168 -19.31 -17.21 -15.47
CA ALA A 168 -20.50 -16.82 -16.23
C ALA A 168 -20.42 -15.40 -16.84
N ARG A 169 -19.30 -14.68 -16.68
CA ARG A 169 -19.14 -13.27 -17.09
C ARG A 169 -17.89 -13.05 -17.92
N PRO A 170 -17.97 -13.35 -19.23
CA PRO A 170 -16.81 -13.24 -20.14
C PRO A 170 -16.32 -11.80 -20.34
N GLU A 171 -17.11 -10.81 -20.01
CA GLU A 171 -16.71 -9.39 -19.99
C GLU A 171 -15.68 -9.07 -18.91
N ILE A 172 -15.59 -9.87 -17.82
CA ILE A 172 -14.60 -9.71 -16.77
C ILE A 172 -13.30 -10.36 -17.21
N THR A 173 -12.33 -9.56 -17.61
CA THR A 173 -11.03 -10.02 -18.09
C THR A 173 -9.92 -9.94 -17.03
N GLU A 174 -10.15 -9.27 -15.91
CA GLU A 174 -9.24 -9.18 -14.78
C GLU A 174 -9.90 -9.58 -13.47
N VAL A 175 -9.22 -10.42 -12.67
CA VAL A 175 -9.62 -10.72 -11.30
C VAL A 175 -8.54 -10.27 -10.32
N ILE A 176 -8.95 -9.51 -9.31
CA ILE A 176 -8.08 -8.95 -8.27
C ILE A 176 -8.38 -9.66 -6.95
N LEU A 177 -7.44 -10.47 -6.47
CA LEU A 177 -7.52 -11.07 -5.15
C LEU A 177 -7.17 -10.02 -4.10
N THR A 178 -8.07 -9.82 -3.13
CA THR A 178 -7.96 -8.84 -2.04
C THR A 178 -8.87 -9.23 -0.86
N GLY A 179 -9.37 -8.28 -0.10
CA GLY A 179 -10.27 -8.48 1.05
C GLY A 179 -9.54 -8.20 2.33
N GLY A 180 -9.09 -9.25 3.03
CA GLY A 180 -7.92 -9.24 3.89
C GLY A 180 -6.66 -9.38 3.01
N ASP A 181 -5.70 -10.17 3.44
CA ASP A 181 -4.50 -10.41 2.63
C ASP A 181 -4.53 -11.82 2.03
N PRO A 182 -4.70 -11.98 0.71
CA PRO A 182 -4.81 -13.30 0.07
C PRO A 182 -3.62 -14.23 0.31
N LEU A 183 -2.42 -13.69 0.57
CA LEU A 183 -1.25 -14.50 0.86
C LEU A 183 -1.24 -15.08 2.30
N MET A 184 -2.27 -14.78 3.10
CA MET A 184 -2.55 -15.48 4.35
C MET A 184 -3.13 -16.89 4.12
N LEU A 185 -3.71 -17.17 2.98
CA LEU A 185 -4.16 -18.51 2.61
C LEU A 185 -2.98 -19.49 2.59
N SER A 186 -3.26 -20.77 2.81
CA SER A 186 -2.25 -21.80 2.56
C SER A 186 -1.88 -21.80 1.07
N PRO A 187 -0.61 -22.12 0.71
CA PRO A 187 -0.21 -22.21 -0.69
C PRO A 187 -1.10 -23.12 -1.52
N ARG A 188 -1.55 -24.25 -0.94
CA ARG A 188 -2.48 -25.19 -1.59
C ARG A 188 -3.81 -24.52 -1.94
N ARG A 189 -4.43 -23.78 -0.98
CA ARG A 189 -5.72 -23.14 -1.21
C ARG A 189 -5.60 -21.96 -2.19
N LEU A 190 -4.58 -21.15 -2.05
CA LEU A 190 -4.30 -20.05 -2.99
C LEU A 190 -4.07 -20.58 -4.40
N GLY A 191 -3.25 -21.63 -4.56
CA GLY A 191 -2.99 -22.26 -5.85
C GLY A 191 -4.26 -22.88 -6.47
N ALA A 192 -5.15 -23.46 -5.66
CA ALA A 192 -6.44 -23.97 -6.14
C ALA A 192 -7.33 -22.84 -6.69
N ILE A 193 -7.39 -21.69 -5.98
CA ILE A 193 -8.16 -20.51 -6.42
C ILE A 193 -7.56 -19.96 -7.73
N LEU A 194 -6.26 -19.69 -7.74
CA LEU A 194 -5.58 -19.14 -8.91
C LEU A 194 -5.69 -20.09 -10.11
N GLY A 195 -5.51 -21.39 -9.91
CA GLY A 195 -5.69 -22.39 -10.96
C GLY A 195 -7.12 -22.49 -11.48
N ALA A 196 -8.14 -22.25 -10.64
CA ALA A 196 -9.53 -22.19 -11.09
C ALA A 196 -9.77 -20.97 -11.99
N LEU A 197 -9.26 -19.81 -11.60
CA LEU A 197 -9.32 -18.57 -12.39
C LEU A 197 -8.54 -18.71 -13.71
N ASP A 198 -7.36 -19.30 -13.66
CA ASP A 198 -6.47 -19.48 -14.82
C ASP A 198 -7.05 -20.42 -15.90
N ARG A 199 -7.99 -21.28 -15.53
CA ARG A 199 -8.74 -22.13 -16.47
C ARG A 199 -9.86 -21.40 -17.20
N MET A 200 -10.27 -20.21 -16.72
CA MET A 200 -11.28 -19.39 -17.40
C MET A 200 -10.62 -18.66 -18.58
N ALA A 201 -10.99 -19.00 -19.81
CA ALA A 201 -10.32 -18.50 -21.02
C ALA A 201 -10.38 -16.97 -21.17
N HIS A 202 -11.43 -16.34 -20.64
CA HIS A 202 -11.62 -14.88 -20.70
C HIS A 202 -10.78 -14.11 -19.66
N ILE A 203 -10.27 -14.77 -18.62
CA ILE A 203 -9.40 -14.10 -17.65
C ILE A 203 -8.00 -13.93 -18.26
N ALA A 204 -7.70 -12.70 -18.65
CA ALA A 204 -6.44 -12.30 -19.27
C ALA A 204 -5.40 -11.81 -18.25
N THR A 205 -5.82 -11.39 -17.05
CA THR A 205 -4.93 -10.84 -16.02
C THR A 205 -5.40 -11.22 -14.63
N LEU A 206 -4.44 -11.59 -13.79
CA LEU A 206 -4.64 -11.80 -12.35
C LEU A 206 -3.83 -10.77 -11.57
N ARG A 207 -4.41 -10.28 -10.48
CA ARG A 207 -3.72 -9.35 -9.58
C ARG A 207 -3.93 -9.77 -8.13
N VAL A 208 -2.90 -9.66 -7.31
CA VAL A 208 -2.95 -9.96 -5.87
C VAL A 208 -2.50 -8.74 -5.10
N HIS A 209 -3.35 -8.22 -4.24
CA HIS A 209 -3.01 -7.13 -3.33
C HIS A 209 -2.58 -7.71 -1.99
N THR A 210 -1.38 -7.35 -1.52
CA THR A 210 -0.81 -7.94 -0.32
C THR A 210 0.10 -6.98 0.45
N ARG A 211 0.19 -7.18 1.74
CA ARG A 211 1.19 -6.57 2.61
C ARG A 211 2.24 -7.58 3.10
N ILE A 212 2.05 -8.86 2.85
CA ILE A 212 2.90 -9.96 3.32
C ILE A 212 4.40 -9.70 3.08
N PRO A 213 4.88 -9.28 1.89
CA PRO A 213 6.32 -9.14 1.66
C PRO A 213 7.01 -8.16 2.61
N VAL A 214 6.29 -7.14 3.10
CA VAL A 214 6.84 -6.12 4.01
C VAL A 214 6.42 -6.32 5.48
N ALA A 215 5.28 -6.98 5.73
CA ALA A 215 4.78 -7.20 7.10
C ALA A 215 5.21 -8.53 7.71
N ASP A 216 5.23 -9.60 6.92
CA ASP A 216 5.60 -10.96 7.34
C ASP A 216 6.37 -11.67 6.22
N PRO A 217 7.62 -11.20 5.91
CA PRO A 217 8.40 -11.65 4.77
C PRO A 217 8.76 -13.13 4.80
N GLY A 218 8.71 -13.77 5.99
CA GLY A 218 8.94 -15.20 6.16
C GLY A 218 7.90 -16.08 5.45
N ARG A 219 6.70 -15.56 5.20
CA ARG A 219 5.65 -16.27 4.47
C ARG A 219 5.90 -16.40 2.96
N VAL A 220 6.82 -15.62 2.39
CA VAL A 220 7.20 -15.76 0.98
C VAL A 220 8.12 -16.98 0.83
N THR A 221 7.52 -18.17 0.91
CA THR A 221 8.16 -19.48 0.85
C THR A 221 8.21 -20.03 -0.58
N PRO A 222 9.04 -21.06 -0.87
CA PRO A 222 9.02 -21.72 -2.19
C PRO A 222 7.63 -22.27 -2.55
N ALA A 223 6.89 -22.81 -1.59
CA ALA A 223 5.52 -23.30 -1.82
C ALA A 223 4.55 -22.17 -2.22
N LEU A 224 4.67 -20.98 -1.61
CA LEU A 224 3.91 -19.80 -2.02
C LEU A 224 4.28 -19.35 -3.43
N LEU A 225 5.57 -19.31 -3.75
CA LEU A 225 6.05 -18.94 -5.09
C LEU A 225 5.51 -19.88 -6.17
N ALA A 226 5.49 -21.19 -5.90
CA ALA A 226 4.90 -22.17 -6.79
C ALA A 226 3.38 -21.97 -6.98
N ALA A 227 2.65 -21.63 -5.91
CA ALA A 227 1.22 -21.36 -5.97
C ALA A 227 0.86 -20.11 -6.79
N LEU A 228 1.80 -19.16 -6.94
CA LEU A 228 1.62 -17.92 -7.71
C LEU A 228 1.95 -18.08 -9.21
N GLN A 229 2.34 -19.27 -9.67
CA GLN A 229 2.61 -19.51 -11.10
C GLN A 229 1.28 -19.78 -11.82
N THR A 230 0.96 -18.95 -12.80
CA THR A 230 -0.27 -19.00 -13.59
C THR A 230 0.05 -18.79 -15.07
N ARG A 231 -0.83 -19.28 -15.97
CA ARG A 231 -0.77 -19.03 -17.43
C ARG A 231 -1.05 -17.55 -17.71
N ALA A 232 -2.11 -17.02 -17.13
CA ALA A 232 -2.43 -15.60 -17.22
C ALA A 232 -1.40 -14.78 -16.44
N PRO A 233 -0.92 -13.64 -16.95
CA PRO A 233 -0.01 -12.75 -16.23
C PRO A 233 -0.55 -12.39 -14.85
N LEU A 234 0.23 -12.70 -13.80
CA LEU A 234 -0.09 -12.37 -12.43
C LEU A 234 0.76 -11.19 -11.96
N TRP A 235 0.11 -10.13 -11.51
CA TRP A 235 0.72 -8.93 -10.96
C TRP A 235 0.53 -8.92 -9.44
N LEU A 236 1.60 -8.66 -8.70
CA LEU A 236 1.53 -8.53 -7.25
C LEU A 236 1.66 -7.07 -6.85
N VAL A 237 0.66 -6.55 -6.12
CA VAL A 237 0.61 -5.16 -5.65
C VAL A 237 0.94 -5.14 -4.17
N VAL A 238 2.15 -4.66 -3.86
CA VAL A 238 2.67 -4.56 -2.50
C VAL A 238 2.15 -3.28 -1.85
N HIS A 239 1.53 -3.41 -0.68
CA HIS A 239 1.11 -2.26 0.12
C HIS A 239 2.19 -1.91 1.15
N ALA A 240 2.75 -0.69 1.04
CA ALA A 240 3.68 -0.11 2.00
C ALA A 240 3.53 1.42 2.02
N ASN A 241 3.66 2.05 3.19
CA ASN A 241 3.48 3.50 3.35
C ASN A 241 4.74 4.24 3.82
N HIS A 242 5.78 3.51 4.23
CA HIS A 242 7.02 4.12 4.70
C HIS A 242 8.27 3.34 4.25
N ALA A 243 9.37 4.05 4.00
CA ALA A 243 10.61 3.44 3.52
C ALA A 243 11.16 2.35 4.45
N ARG A 244 10.98 2.48 5.77
CA ARG A 244 11.43 1.51 6.79
C ARG A 244 10.74 0.15 6.68
N GLU A 245 9.59 0.04 6.03
CA GLU A 245 8.94 -1.25 5.76
C GLU A 245 9.75 -2.11 4.79
N PHE A 246 10.62 -1.52 3.98
CA PHE A 246 11.54 -2.22 3.09
C PHE A 246 12.81 -2.68 3.83
N SER A 247 12.65 -3.37 4.95
CA SER A 247 13.73 -3.97 5.74
C SER A 247 14.52 -5.01 4.95
N ALA A 248 15.68 -5.45 5.45
CA ALA A 248 16.47 -6.48 4.76
C ALA A 248 15.68 -7.77 4.51
N PRO A 249 14.91 -8.34 5.47
CA PRO A 249 14.04 -9.48 5.21
C PRO A 249 12.95 -9.20 4.16
N ALA A 250 12.34 -8.00 4.18
CA ALA A 250 11.34 -7.60 3.19
C ALA A 250 11.94 -7.54 1.78
N ARG A 251 13.11 -6.90 1.61
CA ARG A 251 13.82 -6.85 0.32
C ARG A 251 14.16 -8.25 -0.19
N ALA A 252 14.60 -9.15 0.69
CA ALA A 252 14.88 -10.55 0.32
C ALA A 252 13.60 -11.28 -0.14
N ALA A 253 12.45 -11.05 0.52
CA ALA A 253 11.16 -11.62 0.11
C ALA A 253 10.72 -11.09 -1.27
N LEU A 254 10.83 -9.78 -1.50
CA LEU A 254 10.53 -9.14 -2.78
C LEU A 254 11.46 -9.65 -3.90
N ASP A 255 12.75 -9.89 -3.61
CA ASP A 255 13.68 -10.45 -4.59
C ASP A 255 13.33 -11.90 -4.96
N ARG A 256 12.85 -12.73 -4.01
CA ARG A 256 12.32 -14.07 -4.31
C ARG A 256 11.14 -14.02 -5.27
N LEU A 257 10.16 -13.13 -5.02
CA LEU A 257 9.01 -12.92 -5.92
C LEU A 257 9.44 -12.48 -7.32
N ARG A 258 10.35 -11.52 -7.40
CA ARG A 258 10.93 -11.06 -8.67
C ARG A 258 11.65 -12.16 -9.43
N ARG A 259 12.48 -12.97 -8.74
CA ARG A 259 13.19 -14.11 -9.36
C ARG A 259 12.24 -15.18 -9.84
N ALA A 260 11.07 -15.31 -9.24
CA ALA A 260 9.99 -16.18 -9.70
C ALA A 260 9.23 -15.61 -10.92
N GLY A 261 9.68 -14.47 -11.50
CA GLY A 261 9.09 -13.85 -12.68
C GLY A 261 7.83 -13.02 -12.40
N ILE A 262 7.51 -12.72 -11.14
CA ILE A 262 6.30 -11.98 -10.76
C ILE A 262 6.56 -10.47 -10.82
N PRO A 263 5.87 -9.70 -11.67
CA PRO A 263 5.94 -8.24 -11.68
C PRO A 263 5.41 -7.63 -10.38
N LEU A 264 6.14 -6.64 -9.83
CA LEU A 264 5.82 -6.01 -8.55
C LEU A 264 5.39 -4.55 -8.76
N LEU A 265 4.18 -4.23 -8.34
CA LEU A 265 3.65 -2.88 -8.24
C LEU A 265 3.56 -2.47 -6.76
N GLY A 266 3.67 -1.18 -6.47
CA GLY A 266 3.53 -0.63 -5.13
C GLY A 266 2.31 0.27 -5.01
N GLN A 267 1.53 0.07 -3.95
CA GLN A 267 0.48 1.00 -3.56
C GLN A 267 0.72 1.52 -2.14
N SER A 268 0.35 2.77 -1.93
CA SER A 268 0.45 3.46 -0.65
C SER A 268 -0.78 4.30 -0.40
N VAL A 269 -1.08 4.59 0.85
CA VAL A 269 -2.05 5.60 1.27
C VAL A 269 -1.28 6.81 1.78
N LEU A 270 -1.69 8.02 1.42
CA LEU A 270 -1.14 9.25 1.97
C LEU A 270 -1.70 9.46 3.39
N LEU A 271 -0.82 9.43 4.38
CA LEU A 271 -1.17 9.38 5.81
C LEU A 271 -0.42 10.45 6.60
N ALA A 272 -1.16 11.25 7.37
CA ALA A 272 -0.59 12.25 8.28
C ALA A 272 0.31 11.58 9.34
N GLY A 273 1.52 12.14 9.51
CA GLY A 273 2.54 11.64 10.43
C GLY A 273 3.21 10.33 9.99
N VAL A 274 3.00 9.89 8.73
CA VAL A 274 3.64 8.69 8.16
C VAL A 274 4.46 9.04 6.92
N ASN A 275 3.84 9.60 5.89
CA ASN A 275 4.47 9.91 4.62
C ASN A 275 4.03 11.26 4.02
N ASP A 276 3.51 12.16 4.85
CA ASP A 276 2.97 13.48 4.50
C ASP A 276 4.01 14.61 4.41
N THR A 277 5.29 14.23 4.30
CA THR A 277 6.39 15.15 3.99
C THR A 277 7.09 14.76 2.68
N GLU A 278 7.71 15.74 2.00
CA GLU A 278 8.46 15.47 0.76
C GLU A 278 9.58 14.44 1.00
N ALA A 279 10.28 14.54 2.13
CA ALA A 279 11.38 13.64 2.48
C ALA A 279 10.88 12.19 2.68
N ALA A 280 9.82 12.00 3.47
CA ALA A 280 9.26 10.69 3.75
C ALA A 280 8.68 10.04 2.48
N LEU A 281 7.91 10.82 1.69
CA LEU A 281 7.32 10.32 0.45
C LEU A 281 8.41 9.98 -0.60
N ALA A 282 9.41 10.85 -0.77
CA ALA A 282 10.56 10.56 -1.65
C ALA A 282 11.33 9.33 -1.19
N GLY A 283 11.55 9.18 0.12
CA GLY A 283 12.20 8.01 0.72
C GLY A 283 11.45 6.72 0.39
N LEU A 284 10.13 6.71 0.59
CA LEU A 284 9.26 5.58 0.25
C LEU A 284 9.36 5.19 -1.24
N LEU A 285 9.21 6.17 -2.13
CA LEU A 285 9.23 5.94 -3.58
C LEU A 285 10.58 5.38 -4.05
N ARG A 286 11.70 5.89 -3.46
CA ARG A 286 13.04 5.37 -3.74
C ARG A 286 13.23 3.96 -3.17
N ALA A 287 12.72 3.68 -1.97
CA ALA A 287 12.81 2.35 -1.36
C ALA A 287 12.04 1.31 -2.19
N MET A 288 10.86 1.66 -2.71
CA MET A 288 10.12 0.82 -3.65
C MET A 288 10.97 0.50 -4.88
N LEU A 289 11.54 1.50 -5.56
CA LEU A 289 12.37 1.27 -6.75
C LEU A 289 13.61 0.44 -6.45
N ALA A 290 14.29 0.69 -5.32
CA ALA A 290 15.45 -0.09 -4.90
C ALA A 290 15.10 -1.58 -4.69
N ALA A 291 13.87 -1.86 -4.25
CA ALA A 291 13.30 -3.21 -4.13
C ALA A 291 12.67 -3.73 -5.44
N ARG A 292 12.80 -2.99 -6.55
CA ARG A 292 12.19 -3.30 -7.86
C ARG A 292 10.66 -3.42 -7.82
N VAL A 293 10.03 -2.66 -6.93
CA VAL A 293 8.59 -2.43 -6.86
C VAL A 293 8.29 -1.12 -7.57
N LYS A 294 7.52 -1.16 -8.67
CA LYS A 294 7.13 0.06 -9.39
C LYS A 294 6.02 0.76 -8.62
N PRO A 295 6.21 2.00 -8.11
CA PRO A 295 5.11 2.79 -7.55
C PRO A 295 3.96 2.90 -8.56
N TYR A 296 2.76 2.48 -8.14
CA TYR A 296 1.57 2.40 -8.98
C TYR A 296 0.51 3.40 -8.53
N TYR A 297 -0.02 3.24 -7.32
CA TYR A 297 -0.98 4.17 -6.74
C TYR A 297 -0.47 4.79 -5.42
N LEU A 298 -0.72 6.09 -5.27
CA LEU A 298 -0.82 6.77 -3.99
C LEU A 298 -2.32 7.06 -3.78
N HIS A 299 -2.94 6.42 -2.78
CA HIS A 299 -4.34 6.63 -2.47
C HIS A 299 -4.51 7.84 -1.54
N GLN A 300 -5.51 8.66 -1.79
CA GLN A 300 -6.11 9.48 -0.74
C GLN A 300 -6.69 8.54 0.32
N LEU A 301 -6.62 8.92 1.60
CA LEU A 301 -7.23 8.13 2.67
C LEU A 301 -8.75 8.08 2.49
N ASP A 302 -9.31 6.87 2.54
CA ASP A 302 -10.74 6.65 2.58
C ASP A 302 -11.28 6.93 3.99
N PRO A 303 -12.40 7.64 4.16
CA PRO A 303 -12.91 8.08 5.46
C PRO A 303 -13.64 6.92 6.17
N ALA A 304 -12.90 5.92 6.65
CA ALA A 304 -13.43 4.84 7.49
C ALA A 304 -13.47 5.27 8.97
N PRO A 305 -14.36 4.68 9.80
CA PRO A 305 -14.52 5.07 11.19
C PRO A 305 -13.20 5.04 11.99
N GLY A 306 -12.86 6.14 12.68
CA GLY A 306 -11.66 6.27 13.51
C GLY A 306 -10.35 6.43 12.75
N THR A 307 -10.39 6.80 11.46
CA THR A 307 -9.19 7.02 10.63
C THR A 307 -8.85 8.49 10.44
N ALA A 308 -9.69 9.43 10.87
CA ALA A 308 -9.54 10.88 10.62
C ALA A 308 -8.16 11.44 11.02
N ARG A 309 -7.52 10.87 12.06
CA ARG A 309 -6.16 11.27 12.49
C ARG A 309 -5.08 11.10 11.42
N PHE A 310 -5.35 10.32 10.39
CA PHE A 310 -4.45 10.09 9.25
C PHE A 310 -4.76 10.96 8.04
N HIS A 311 -5.82 11.76 8.11
CA HIS A 311 -6.27 12.54 6.97
C HIS A 311 -5.24 13.61 6.58
N VAL A 312 -4.92 13.65 5.28
CA VAL A 312 -4.14 14.69 4.63
C VAL A 312 -5.04 15.33 3.57
N PRO A 313 -5.25 16.66 3.59
CA PRO A 313 -6.05 17.30 2.55
C PRO A 313 -5.50 17.06 1.14
N ILE A 314 -6.37 16.84 0.14
CA ILE A 314 -5.98 16.57 -1.26
C ILE A 314 -5.02 17.65 -1.77
N ALA A 315 -5.29 18.93 -1.50
CA ALA A 315 -4.43 20.03 -1.90
C ALA A 315 -2.99 19.89 -1.34
N ARG A 316 -2.84 19.38 -0.10
CA ARG A 316 -1.53 19.08 0.49
C ARG A 316 -0.85 17.93 -0.23
N GLY A 317 -1.59 16.84 -0.53
CA GLY A 317 -1.06 15.72 -1.33
C GLY A 317 -0.59 16.15 -2.71
N GLN A 318 -1.35 17.01 -3.38
CA GLN A 318 -0.96 17.62 -4.66
C GLN A 318 0.30 18.47 -4.53
N ALA A 319 0.42 19.27 -3.46
CA ALA A 319 1.60 20.10 -3.19
C ALA A 319 2.85 19.24 -2.97
N LEU A 320 2.74 18.16 -2.17
CA LEU A 320 3.83 17.20 -1.95
C LEU A 320 4.32 16.59 -3.28
N LEU A 321 3.42 16.13 -4.12
CA LEU A 321 3.78 15.56 -5.41
C LEU A 321 4.41 16.63 -6.32
N ARG A 322 3.89 17.86 -6.37
CA ARG A 322 4.54 18.96 -7.12
C ARG A 322 5.96 19.18 -6.64
N GLY A 323 6.18 19.25 -5.32
CA GLY A 323 7.51 19.43 -4.73
C GLY A 323 8.51 18.32 -5.05
N LEU A 324 8.03 17.12 -5.37
CA LEU A 324 8.88 15.99 -5.78
C LEU A 324 9.20 15.97 -7.28
N ARG A 325 8.45 16.70 -8.12
CA ARG A 325 8.68 16.70 -9.57
C ARG A 325 10.06 17.29 -9.88
N GLY A 326 10.85 16.57 -10.69
CA GLY A 326 12.24 16.94 -10.97
C GLY A 326 13.26 16.53 -9.90
N ARG A 327 12.81 16.15 -8.68
CA ARG A 327 13.70 15.70 -7.57
C ARG A 327 13.75 14.19 -7.39
N VAL A 328 12.75 13.47 -7.89
CA VAL A 328 12.73 12.01 -8.01
C VAL A 328 12.55 11.62 -9.46
N THR A 329 13.17 10.48 -9.84
CA THR A 329 13.04 9.95 -11.21
C THR A 329 11.59 9.75 -11.60
N GLY A 330 11.25 9.97 -12.88
CA GLY A 330 9.92 9.71 -13.43
C GLY A 330 9.44 8.27 -13.23
N LEU A 331 10.37 7.31 -13.14
CA LEU A 331 10.05 5.92 -12.82
C LEU A 331 9.42 5.73 -11.43
N ALA A 332 9.69 6.65 -10.48
CA ALA A 332 9.16 6.60 -9.11
C ALA A 332 7.72 7.14 -8.98
N TRP A 333 7.16 7.72 -10.04
CA TRP A 333 5.86 8.40 -9.96
C TRP A 333 4.71 7.42 -9.82
N PRO A 334 3.89 7.52 -8.73
CA PRO A 334 2.58 6.91 -8.63
C PRO A 334 1.51 7.79 -9.27
N THR A 335 0.38 7.22 -9.62
CA THR A 335 -0.85 8.01 -9.82
C THR A 335 -1.50 8.28 -8.46
N TYR A 336 -1.71 9.56 -8.13
CA TYR A 336 -2.44 9.96 -6.93
C TYR A 336 -3.93 9.87 -7.20
N VAL A 337 -4.64 9.06 -6.45
CA VAL A 337 -6.03 8.68 -6.72
C VAL A 337 -6.92 8.86 -5.49
N LEU A 338 -8.18 9.18 -5.75
CA LEU A 338 -9.27 9.21 -4.80
C LEU A 338 -10.29 8.14 -5.20
N ASP A 339 -10.69 7.30 -4.25
CA ASP A 339 -11.89 6.48 -4.40
C ASP A 339 -13.11 7.34 -4.07
N LEU A 340 -14.02 7.47 -5.03
CA LEU A 340 -15.24 8.26 -4.83
C LEU A 340 -16.24 7.52 -3.94
N PRO A 341 -16.92 8.22 -3.01
CA PRO A 341 -17.92 7.60 -2.15
C PRO A 341 -19.03 6.89 -2.93
N GLY A 342 -19.66 5.91 -2.29
CA GLY A 342 -20.79 5.17 -2.87
C GLY A 342 -20.42 4.29 -4.06
N GLY A 343 -19.12 3.98 -4.25
CA GLY A 343 -18.70 3.10 -5.32
C GLY A 343 -18.62 3.74 -6.71
N ALA A 344 -18.67 5.06 -6.83
CA ALA A 344 -18.62 5.79 -8.11
C ALA A 344 -17.29 5.64 -8.87
N GLY A 345 -16.30 4.97 -8.25
CA GLY A 345 -15.05 4.62 -8.91
C GLY A 345 -13.85 5.41 -8.40
N LYS A 346 -12.70 5.15 -9.00
CA LYS A 346 -11.41 5.73 -8.67
C LYS A 346 -11.01 6.76 -9.72
N VAL A 347 -10.66 7.97 -9.27
CA VAL A 347 -10.23 9.06 -10.17
C VAL A 347 -8.84 9.57 -9.78
N PRO A 348 -7.98 9.93 -10.76
CA PRO A 348 -6.76 10.69 -10.49
C PRO A 348 -7.11 12.08 -9.94
N VAL A 349 -6.44 12.50 -8.86
CA VAL A 349 -6.64 13.82 -8.25
C VAL A 349 -5.43 14.74 -8.42
N GLY A 350 -4.59 14.47 -9.39
CA GLY A 350 -3.48 15.32 -9.79
C GLY A 350 -2.15 15.02 -9.11
N PRO A 351 -1.24 16.01 -9.05
CA PRO A 351 -1.42 17.43 -9.34
C PRO A 351 -1.62 17.75 -10.83
N ALA A 352 -2.38 18.82 -11.13
CA ALA A 352 -2.42 19.41 -12.45
C ALA A 352 -1.20 20.33 -12.66
N TYR A 353 -0.65 20.29 -13.88
CA TYR A 353 0.48 21.13 -14.31
C TYR A 353 0.06 22.14 -15.39
N ARG A 354 -1.16 22.05 -15.89
CA ARG A 354 -1.74 23.02 -16.82
C ARG A 354 -2.69 23.93 -16.04
N ASP A 355 -2.48 25.24 -16.17
CA ASP A 355 -3.32 26.25 -15.58
C ASP A 355 -4.59 26.47 -16.45
N PRO A 356 -5.67 27.06 -15.88
CA PRO A 356 -6.89 27.37 -16.66
C PRO A 356 -6.67 28.25 -17.88
N ASP A 357 -5.61 29.08 -17.88
CA ASP A 357 -5.21 29.95 -19.01
C ASP A 357 -4.35 29.21 -20.07
N GLY A 358 -4.21 27.88 -19.94
CA GLY A 358 -3.49 27.06 -20.91
C GLY A 358 -1.98 26.97 -20.71
N ARG A 359 -1.40 27.71 -19.76
CA ARG A 359 0.03 27.61 -19.45
C ARG A 359 0.36 26.31 -18.73
N VAL A 360 1.58 25.81 -18.94
CA VAL A 360 2.09 24.61 -18.27
C VAL A 360 3.19 25.01 -17.29
N ARG A 361 3.11 24.53 -16.05
CA ARG A 361 4.12 24.77 -15.01
C ARG A 361 5.21 23.73 -15.05
N ASP A 362 6.46 24.20 -15.05
CA ASP A 362 7.62 23.33 -14.88
C ASP A 362 7.82 22.88 -13.41
N PRO A 363 8.78 21.99 -13.13
CA PRO A 363 9.08 21.55 -11.78
C PRO A 363 9.52 22.66 -10.81
N ALA A 364 10.05 23.77 -11.33
CA ALA A 364 10.44 24.95 -10.54
C ALA A 364 9.25 25.89 -10.28
N GLY A 365 8.10 25.65 -10.94
CA GLY A 365 6.88 26.44 -10.82
C GLY A 365 6.74 27.55 -11.85
N HIS A 366 7.69 27.71 -12.79
CA HIS A 366 7.60 28.71 -13.84
C HIS A 366 6.53 28.30 -14.86
N ALA A 367 5.76 29.27 -15.34
CA ALA A 367 4.70 29.06 -16.30
C ALA A 367 5.23 29.24 -17.73
N HIS A 368 5.02 28.22 -18.57
CA HIS A 368 5.42 28.17 -19.98
C HIS A 368 4.19 28.18 -20.88
N ARG A 369 4.25 28.92 -21.96
CA ARG A 369 3.25 28.86 -23.03
C ARG A 369 3.64 27.76 -24.01
N ILE A 370 2.68 26.90 -24.35
CA ILE A 370 2.89 25.84 -25.34
C ILE A 370 2.28 26.32 -26.66
N GLU A 371 3.13 26.69 -27.61
CA GLU A 371 2.71 27.33 -28.87
C GLU A 371 1.87 26.40 -29.77
N SER A 372 2.10 25.07 -29.68
CA SER A 372 1.32 24.10 -30.46
C SER A 372 -0.14 23.95 -30.00
N ASP A 373 -0.48 24.47 -28.83
CA ASP A 373 -1.85 24.43 -28.25
C ASP A 373 -2.57 25.81 -28.45
N ALA A 374 -1.93 26.75 -29.09
CA ALA A 374 -2.50 28.06 -29.43
C ALA A 374 -3.27 27.95 -30.77
N ALA A 375 -4.46 27.34 -30.72
CA ALA A 375 -5.41 27.33 -31.84
C ALA A 375 -6.57 28.28 -31.54
#